data_f02e9c1abb74cd06f0c81c05f1b58aef
#
_entry.id   f02e9c1abb74cd06f0c81c05f1b58aef
#
_cell.length_a   1.000
_cell.length_b   1.000
_cell.length_c   1.000
_cell.angle_alpha   90.00
_cell.angle_beta   90.00
_cell.angle_gamma   90.00
#
_symmetry.space_group_name_H-M   'P 1'
#
loop_
_entity.id
_entity.type
_entity.pdbx_description
1 polymer ?
#
loop_
_entity_poly.entity_id
_entity_poly.type
_entity_poly.pdbx_seq_one_letter_code
_entity_poly.pdbx_strand_id
1 'polypeptide(L)'
;DKIVLNKFIGIVSSLNNNQDEDKVESLSKLAISEAVSGLESGYDFEFEDHCKGWEKIWEEGDIEIEGDAKAQQAIRFNIFHLNATYRGDDPNLNIGPKGFTGEKYGGATYWDTEAYCIPFYLSTHDSSVARQLLVYRFNHLEQAIEIAEKLGFSDGAALYPMVTMN
;
A
#
# COMPACT_ATOMS: atom_id res chain seq x y z
N ASP A 1 -5.47 -25.41 32.68
CA ASP A 1 -6.37 -24.34 32.26
C ASP A 1 -5.69 -23.54 31.15
N LYS A 2 -6.42 -23.20 30.09
CA LYS A 2 -5.92 -22.36 28.99
C LYS A 2 -6.40 -20.94 29.22
N ILE A 3 -5.47 -19.99 29.27
CA ILE A 3 -5.78 -18.54 29.30
C ILE A 3 -5.53 -18.00 27.89
N VAL A 4 -6.50 -17.27 27.35
CA VAL A 4 -6.39 -16.59 26.06
C VAL A 4 -6.47 -15.08 26.32
N LEU A 5 -5.51 -14.34 25.76
CA LEU A 5 -5.47 -12.88 25.79
C LEU A 5 -5.52 -12.36 24.37
N ASN A 6 -6.51 -11.56 24.06
CA ASN A 6 -6.63 -10.83 22.80
C ASN A 6 -6.24 -9.36 23.00
N LYS A 7 -5.49 -8.79 22.07
CA LYS A 7 -5.11 -7.39 22.06
C LYS A 7 -5.54 -6.76 20.73
N PHE A 8 -6.30 -5.69 20.80
CA PHE A 8 -6.74 -4.90 19.64
C PHE A 8 -5.98 -3.57 19.60
N ILE A 9 -5.54 -3.16 18.42
CA ILE A 9 -4.72 -1.97 18.22
C ILE A 9 -5.31 -1.19 17.05
N GLY A 10 -5.74 0.05 17.30
CA GLY A 10 -6.14 0.99 16.25
C GLY A 10 -4.92 1.78 15.76
N ILE A 11 -4.75 1.84 14.44
CA ILE A 11 -3.68 2.60 13.78
C ILE A 11 -4.32 3.53 12.76
N VAL A 12 -4.08 4.82 12.90
CA VAL A 12 -4.55 5.85 11.97
C VAL A 12 -3.44 6.81 11.61
N SER A 13 -3.51 7.38 10.43
CA SER A 13 -2.56 8.39 9.98
C SER A 13 -3.25 9.67 9.54
N SER A 14 -2.49 10.75 9.41
CA SER A 14 -2.99 12.02 8.91
C SER A 14 -3.42 11.97 7.43
N LEU A 15 -3.03 10.94 6.70
CA LEU A 15 -3.45 10.70 5.32
C LEU A 15 -4.92 10.27 5.24
N ASN A 16 -5.44 9.63 6.29
CA ASN A 16 -6.84 9.18 6.37
C ASN A 16 -7.81 10.26 6.81
N ASN A 17 -7.33 11.42 7.27
CA ASN A 17 -8.18 12.48 7.79
C ASN A 17 -7.67 13.87 7.36
N ASN A 18 -8.35 14.47 6.40
CA ASN A 18 -8.03 15.80 5.85
C ASN A 18 -8.63 16.96 6.66
N GLN A 19 -9.21 16.73 7.85
CA GLN A 19 -9.89 17.77 8.65
C GLN A 19 -9.07 18.20 9.87
N ASP A 20 -8.74 19.39 9.86
CA ASP A 20 -8.33 20.56 10.65
C ASP A 20 -8.18 20.56 12.17
N GLU A 21 -7.39 21.50 12.57
CA GLU A 21 -7.11 22.30 13.78
C GLU A 21 -6.68 21.58 15.07
N ASP A 22 -7.18 20.39 15.42
CA ASP A 22 -6.64 19.54 16.50
C ASP A 22 -6.32 18.13 15.99
N LYS A 23 -5.44 18.09 14.98
CA LYS A 23 -5.13 16.87 14.23
C LYS A 23 -4.73 15.67 15.10
N VAL A 24 -3.95 15.89 16.15
CA VAL A 24 -3.47 14.83 17.05
C VAL A 24 -4.59 14.28 17.92
N GLU A 25 -5.44 15.16 18.49
CA GLU A 25 -6.56 14.72 19.33
C GLU A 25 -7.62 13.99 18.51
N SER A 26 -7.93 14.47 17.31
CA SER A 26 -8.87 13.83 16.39
C SER A 26 -8.37 12.45 15.96
N LEU A 27 -7.10 12.31 15.57
CA LEU A 27 -6.48 11.03 15.20
C LEU A 27 -6.44 10.07 16.39
N SER A 28 -6.16 10.56 17.60
CA SER A 28 -6.17 9.73 18.81
C SER A 28 -7.57 9.19 19.12
N LYS A 29 -8.60 10.00 18.99
CA LYS A 29 -9.99 9.54 19.15
C LYS A 29 -10.37 8.50 18.12
N LEU A 30 -9.97 8.69 16.86
CA LEU A 30 -10.22 7.73 15.79
C LEU A 30 -9.50 6.41 16.06
N ALA A 31 -8.22 6.43 16.43
CA ALA A 31 -7.47 5.22 16.77
C ALA A 31 -8.08 4.43 17.93
N ILE A 32 -8.58 5.15 18.96
CA ILE A 32 -9.29 4.52 20.07
C ILE A 32 -10.60 3.90 19.59
N SER A 33 -11.36 4.61 18.76
CA SER A 33 -12.62 4.11 18.18
C SER A 33 -12.41 2.82 17.38
N GLU A 34 -11.38 2.78 16.54
CA GLU A 34 -11.02 1.59 15.77
C GLU A 34 -10.65 0.40 16.67
N ALA A 35 -9.84 0.63 17.70
CA ALA A 35 -9.49 -0.41 18.65
C ALA A 35 -10.69 -0.94 19.46
N VAL A 36 -11.61 -0.05 19.85
CA VAL A 36 -12.85 -0.42 20.55
C VAL A 36 -13.79 -1.19 19.63
N SER A 37 -13.95 -0.75 18.39
CA SER A 37 -14.75 -1.47 17.37
C SER A 37 -14.25 -2.91 17.18
N GLY A 38 -12.95 -3.10 17.01
CA GLY A 38 -12.35 -4.43 16.91
C GLY A 38 -12.55 -5.28 18.17
N LEU A 39 -12.50 -4.66 19.37
CA LEU A 39 -12.79 -5.36 20.62
C LEU A 39 -14.26 -5.81 20.70
N GLU A 40 -15.20 -4.97 20.25
CA GLU A 40 -16.64 -5.27 20.23
C GLU A 40 -16.98 -6.36 19.21
N SER A 41 -16.35 -6.34 18.02
CA SER A 41 -16.48 -7.38 17.00
C SER A 41 -15.92 -8.72 17.45
N GLY A 42 -14.84 -8.70 18.20
CA GLY A 42 -14.15 -9.87 18.75
C GLY A 42 -13.18 -10.51 17.75
N TYR A 43 -12.22 -11.27 18.31
CA TYR A 43 -11.13 -11.87 17.54
C TYR A 43 -11.59 -12.78 16.39
N ASP A 44 -12.58 -13.62 16.64
CA ASP A 44 -13.01 -14.61 15.64
C ASP A 44 -13.64 -13.93 14.41
N PHE A 45 -14.39 -12.85 14.62
CA PHE A 45 -14.96 -12.06 13.53
C PHE A 45 -13.86 -11.36 12.73
N GLU A 46 -12.94 -10.65 13.39
CA GLU A 46 -11.84 -9.94 12.74
C GLU A 46 -10.92 -10.89 11.98
N PHE A 47 -10.67 -12.08 12.53
CA PHE A 47 -9.87 -13.11 11.87
C PHE A 47 -10.58 -13.69 10.64
N GLU A 48 -11.89 -13.95 10.72
CA GLU A 48 -12.67 -14.43 9.57
C GLU A 48 -12.71 -13.39 8.44
N ASP A 49 -12.91 -12.11 8.76
CA ASP A 49 -12.90 -11.02 7.79
C ASP A 49 -11.53 -10.87 7.12
N HIS A 50 -10.46 -10.92 7.91
CA HIS A 50 -9.08 -10.96 7.40
C HIS A 50 -8.84 -12.13 6.44
N CYS A 51 -9.31 -13.34 6.77
CA CYS A 51 -9.20 -14.51 5.91
C CYS A 51 -9.93 -14.30 4.57
N LYS A 52 -11.17 -13.78 4.60
CA LYS A 52 -11.95 -13.48 3.39
C LYS A 52 -11.24 -12.47 2.48
N GLY A 53 -10.61 -11.45 3.07
CA GLY A 53 -9.83 -10.48 2.30
C GLY A 53 -8.65 -11.15 1.56
N TRP A 54 -7.93 -12.06 2.23
CA TRP A 54 -6.84 -12.80 1.61
C TRP A 54 -7.31 -13.86 0.61
N GLU A 55 -8.42 -14.56 0.87
CA GLU A 55 -9.02 -15.51 -0.07
C GLU A 55 -9.27 -14.86 -1.42
N LYS A 56 -9.88 -13.66 -1.42
CA LYS A 56 -10.12 -12.91 -2.66
C LYS A 56 -8.81 -12.60 -3.41
N ILE A 57 -7.76 -12.17 -2.71
CA ILE A 57 -6.45 -11.88 -3.31
C ILE A 57 -5.86 -13.14 -3.96
N TRP A 58 -5.95 -14.27 -3.29
CA TRP A 58 -5.44 -15.54 -3.82
C TRP A 58 -6.29 -16.08 -4.99
N GLU A 59 -7.60 -15.91 -4.96
CA GLU A 59 -8.49 -16.29 -6.07
C GLU A 59 -8.18 -15.51 -7.35
N GLU A 60 -7.83 -14.23 -7.23
CA GLU A 60 -7.54 -13.36 -8.36
C GLU A 60 -6.10 -13.49 -8.88
N GLY A 61 -5.14 -13.67 -7.98
CA GLY A 61 -3.73 -13.46 -8.29
C GLY A 61 -2.77 -14.62 -7.98
N ASP A 62 -3.25 -15.81 -7.58
CA ASP A 62 -2.36 -16.94 -7.32
C ASP A 62 -1.74 -17.47 -8.63
N ILE A 63 -0.51 -17.98 -8.51
CA ILE A 63 0.23 -18.62 -9.59
C ILE A 63 0.63 -20.02 -9.11
N GLU A 64 0.19 -21.02 -9.85
CA GLU A 64 0.53 -22.42 -9.57
C GLU A 64 1.74 -22.87 -10.39
N ILE A 65 2.72 -23.45 -9.70
CA ILE A 65 3.94 -24.02 -10.30
C ILE A 65 4.01 -25.51 -9.95
N GLU A 66 3.83 -26.35 -10.93
CA GLU A 66 3.96 -27.80 -10.77
C GLU A 66 5.42 -28.24 -10.83
N GLY A 67 5.77 -29.20 -9.96
CA GLY A 67 7.06 -29.87 -9.99
C GLY A 67 8.20 -29.17 -9.23
N ASP A 68 8.03 -27.92 -8.78
CA ASP A 68 9.01 -27.21 -7.95
C ASP A 68 8.36 -26.50 -6.75
N ALA A 69 8.34 -27.18 -5.60
CA ALA A 69 7.78 -26.63 -4.36
C ALA A 69 8.51 -25.39 -3.84
N LYS A 70 9.81 -25.23 -4.15
CA LYS A 70 10.58 -24.05 -3.74
C LYS A 70 10.22 -22.83 -4.59
N ALA A 71 10.08 -23.02 -5.88
CA ALA A 71 9.61 -21.97 -6.79
C ALA A 71 8.18 -21.56 -6.45
N GLN A 72 7.28 -22.52 -6.15
CA GLN A 72 5.93 -22.26 -5.70
C GLN A 72 5.90 -21.42 -4.40
N GLN A 73 6.71 -21.79 -3.42
CA GLN A 73 6.81 -21.02 -2.18
C GLN A 73 7.35 -19.60 -2.43
N ALA A 74 8.36 -19.47 -3.26
CA ALA A 74 8.98 -18.17 -3.56
C ALA A 74 8.02 -17.21 -4.27
N ILE A 75 7.24 -17.68 -5.25
CA ILE A 75 6.29 -16.83 -5.96
C ILE A 75 5.16 -16.38 -5.03
N ARG A 76 4.58 -17.29 -4.23
CA ARG A 76 3.53 -16.94 -3.27
C ARG A 76 4.03 -15.99 -2.18
N PHE A 77 5.27 -16.14 -1.73
CA PHE A 77 5.91 -15.21 -0.81
C PHE A 77 5.98 -13.79 -1.39
N ASN A 78 6.36 -13.65 -2.66
CA ASN A 78 6.41 -12.35 -3.32
C ASN A 78 5.00 -11.76 -3.52
N ILE A 79 4.02 -12.55 -3.96
CA ILE A 79 2.62 -12.14 -4.09
C ILE A 79 2.09 -11.64 -2.74
N PHE A 80 2.33 -12.38 -1.67
CA PHE A 80 1.95 -11.99 -0.32
C PHE A 80 2.54 -10.62 0.07
N HIS A 81 3.86 -10.42 -0.11
CA HIS A 81 4.51 -9.18 0.27
C HIS A 81 4.06 -7.96 -0.54
N LEU A 82 3.82 -8.12 -1.84
CA LEU A 82 3.30 -7.04 -2.68
C LEU A 82 1.90 -6.62 -2.21
N ASN A 83 1.01 -7.57 -1.96
CA ASN A 83 -0.35 -7.30 -1.51
C ASN A 83 -0.43 -6.81 -0.06
N ALA A 84 0.44 -7.28 0.82
CA ALA A 84 0.54 -6.77 2.19
C ALA A 84 1.03 -5.31 2.24
N THR A 85 1.75 -4.85 1.20
CA THR A 85 2.28 -3.49 1.12
C THR A 85 1.32 -2.53 0.45
N TYR A 86 0.66 -2.94 -0.64
CA TYR A 86 -0.16 -2.05 -1.46
C TYR A 86 -1.35 -2.78 -2.07
N ARG A 87 -2.54 -2.18 -2.00
CA ARG A 87 -3.80 -2.74 -2.52
C ARG A 87 -4.59 -1.79 -3.42
N GLY A 88 -4.10 -0.57 -3.62
CA GLY A 88 -4.77 0.42 -4.48
C GLY A 88 -5.98 1.10 -3.85
N ASP A 89 -6.09 1.11 -2.53
CA ASP A 89 -7.24 1.69 -1.81
C ASP A 89 -7.16 3.22 -1.71
N ASP A 90 -5.95 3.81 -1.79
CA ASP A 90 -5.72 5.23 -1.62
C ASP A 90 -4.76 5.77 -2.71
N PRO A 91 -5.19 6.78 -3.50
CA PRO A 91 -4.37 7.40 -4.54
C PRO A 91 -3.19 8.22 -3.99
N ASN A 92 -3.14 8.49 -2.69
CA ASN A 92 -2.02 9.18 -2.04
C ASN A 92 -0.93 8.22 -1.57
N LEU A 93 -1.16 6.91 -1.68
CA LEU A 93 -0.20 5.89 -1.32
C LEU A 93 0.51 5.34 -2.54
N ASN A 94 1.74 4.87 -2.32
CA ASN A 94 2.56 4.21 -3.33
C ASN A 94 3.30 3.02 -2.70
N ILE A 95 3.96 2.23 -3.54
CA ILE A 95 4.82 1.13 -3.11
C ILE A 95 6.28 1.45 -3.41
N GLY A 96 7.12 1.36 -2.41
CA GLY A 96 8.57 1.46 -2.59
C GLY A 96 9.17 0.15 -3.12
N PRO A 97 10.45 0.17 -3.55
CA PRO A 97 11.08 -0.95 -4.25
C PRO A 97 11.24 -2.22 -3.42
N LYS A 98 11.09 -2.14 -2.11
CA LYS A 98 11.20 -3.27 -1.18
C LYS A 98 9.97 -3.44 -0.27
N GLY A 99 8.90 -2.75 -0.56
CA GLY A 99 7.68 -2.82 0.24
C GLY A 99 7.95 -2.57 1.73
N PHE A 100 7.36 -3.37 2.60
CA PHE A 100 7.55 -3.26 4.06
C PHE A 100 8.98 -3.46 4.55
N THR A 101 9.83 -4.11 3.79
CA THR A 101 11.24 -4.35 4.17
C THR A 101 12.15 -3.20 3.75
N GLY A 102 11.57 -2.08 3.33
CA GLY A 102 12.25 -0.95 2.70
C GLY A 102 12.79 0.12 3.64
N GLU A 103 13.04 -0.15 4.92
CA GLU A 103 13.48 0.86 5.91
C GLU A 103 14.71 1.63 5.45
N LYS A 104 15.61 0.97 4.71
CA LYS A 104 16.81 1.62 4.16
C LYS A 104 16.51 2.66 3.07
N TYR A 105 15.32 2.60 2.49
CA TYR A 105 14.86 3.55 1.47
C TYR A 105 13.93 4.62 2.03
N GLY A 106 13.71 4.63 3.36
CA GLY A 106 12.92 5.66 4.04
C GLY A 106 11.47 5.78 3.59
N GLY A 107 10.88 4.71 3.04
CA GLY A 107 9.53 4.74 2.46
C GLY A 107 9.44 5.47 1.11
N ALA A 108 10.56 5.87 0.52
CA ALA A 108 10.57 6.58 -0.75
C ALA A 108 10.08 5.70 -1.92
N THR A 109 9.43 6.33 -2.87
CA THR A 109 8.99 5.73 -4.13
C THR A 109 10.05 5.89 -5.21
N TYR A 110 10.25 4.85 -6.00
CA TYR A 110 11.20 4.81 -7.12
C TYR A 110 10.48 4.48 -8.43
N TRP A 111 11.17 4.60 -9.56
CA TRP A 111 10.67 4.16 -10.89
C TRP A 111 10.41 2.66 -10.98
N ASP A 112 10.93 1.88 -10.03
CA ASP A 112 10.66 0.45 -9.87
C ASP A 112 9.16 0.16 -9.77
N THR A 113 8.39 1.07 -9.21
CA THR A 113 6.94 0.95 -9.13
C THR A 113 6.32 0.86 -10.52
N GLU A 114 6.67 1.76 -11.43
CA GLU A 114 6.13 1.77 -12.79
C GLU A 114 6.68 0.62 -13.62
N ALA A 115 7.95 0.28 -13.44
CA ALA A 115 8.61 -0.74 -14.26
C ALA A 115 8.23 -2.18 -13.85
N TYR A 116 7.99 -2.44 -12.57
CA TYR A 116 7.85 -3.80 -12.04
C TYR A 116 6.55 -4.02 -11.27
N CYS A 117 6.09 -3.06 -10.47
CA CYS A 117 4.88 -3.25 -9.68
C CYS A 117 3.60 -3.08 -10.50
N ILE A 118 3.54 -2.08 -11.39
CA ILE A 118 2.37 -1.88 -12.25
C ILE A 118 2.09 -3.11 -13.13
N PRO A 119 3.06 -3.71 -13.84
CA PRO A 119 2.82 -4.95 -14.59
C PRO A 119 2.30 -6.10 -13.75
N PHE A 120 2.78 -6.24 -12.51
CA PHE A 120 2.29 -7.25 -11.58
C PHE A 120 0.79 -7.02 -11.27
N TYR A 121 0.42 -5.81 -10.82
CA TYR A 121 -0.98 -5.52 -10.48
C TYR A 121 -1.91 -5.59 -11.70
N LEU A 122 -1.47 -5.20 -12.89
CA LEU A 122 -2.26 -5.35 -14.13
C LEU A 122 -2.52 -6.81 -14.50
N SER A 123 -1.63 -7.72 -14.09
CA SER A 123 -1.74 -9.14 -14.44
C SER A 123 -2.50 -9.97 -13.41
N THR A 124 -2.61 -9.49 -12.17
CA THR A 124 -3.10 -10.28 -11.03
C THR A 124 -4.27 -9.63 -10.28
N HIS A 125 -4.67 -8.41 -10.63
CA HIS A 125 -5.70 -7.65 -9.94
C HIS A 125 -6.61 -6.91 -10.91
N ASP A 126 -7.69 -6.33 -10.41
CA ASP A 126 -8.46 -5.34 -11.17
C ASP A 126 -7.57 -4.16 -11.56
N SER A 127 -7.75 -3.65 -12.77
CA SER A 127 -6.93 -2.55 -13.31
C SER A 127 -7.00 -1.26 -12.47
N SER A 128 -8.00 -1.11 -11.62
CA SER A 128 -8.12 0.02 -10.68
C SER A 128 -6.93 0.10 -9.72
N VAL A 129 -6.36 -1.03 -9.30
CA VAL A 129 -5.19 -1.07 -8.41
C VAL A 129 -3.98 -0.42 -9.07
N ALA A 130 -3.65 -0.84 -10.29
CA ALA A 130 -2.55 -0.24 -11.06
C ALA A 130 -2.85 1.23 -11.41
N ARG A 131 -4.11 1.58 -11.70
CA ARG A 131 -4.53 2.95 -11.95
C ARG A 131 -4.23 3.88 -10.78
N GLN A 132 -4.41 3.46 -9.53
CA GLN A 132 -4.11 4.29 -8.36
C GLN A 132 -2.62 4.66 -8.28
N LEU A 133 -1.71 3.76 -8.66
CA LEU A 133 -0.28 4.09 -8.75
C LEU A 133 0.00 5.19 -9.78
N LEU A 134 -0.72 5.19 -10.90
CA LEU A 134 -0.61 6.26 -11.92
C LEU A 134 -1.25 7.55 -11.44
N VAL A 135 -2.35 7.50 -10.70
CA VAL A 135 -2.98 8.68 -10.08
C VAL A 135 -2.02 9.31 -9.07
N TYR A 136 -1.33 8.51 -8.27
CA TYR A 136 -0.27 9.02 -7.39
C TYR A 136 0.77 9.86 -8.17
N ARG A 137 1.28 9.35 -9.29
CA ARG A 137 2.22 10.10 -10.13
C ARG A 137 1.59 11.34 -10.74
N PHE A 138 0.35 11.25 -11.20
CA PHE A 138 -0.37 12.40 -11.75
C PHE A 138 -0.54 13.50 -10.71
N ASN A 139 -0.79 13.17 -9.45
CA ASN A 139 -0.90 14.16 -8.36
C ASN A 139 0.42 14.90 -8.11
N HIS A 140 1.55 14.37 -8.56
CA HIS A 140 2.87 15.00 -8.47
C HIS A 140 3.33 15.67 -9.79
N LEU A 141 2.43 15.84 -10.77
CA LEU A 141 2.79 16.37 -12.09
C LEU A 141 3.33 17.81 -12.01
N GLU A 142 2.70 18.68 -11.22
CA GLU A 142 3.14 20.08 -11.07
C GLU A 142 4.58 20.15 -10.55
N GLN A 143 4.93 19.36 -9.56
CA GLN A 143 6.28 19.28 -9.03
C GLN A 143 7.29 18.77 -10.07
N ALA A 144 6.86 17.83 -10.92
CA ALA A 144 7.70 17.32 -12.01
C ALA A 144 7.95 18.39 -13.09
N ILE A 145 6.97 19.24 -13.37
CA ILE A 145 7.11 20.40 -14.26
C ILE A 145 8.08 21.43 -13.66
N GLU A 146 7.92 21.79 -12.39
CA GLU A 146 8.84 22.70 -11.70
C GLU A 146 10.29 22.20 -11.70
N ILE A 147 10.52 20.88 -11.57
CA ILE A 147 11.86 20.30 -11.63
C ILE A 147 12.44 20.47 -13.05
N ALA A 148 11.66 20.20 -14.08
CA ALA A 148 12.08 20.37 -15.46
C ALA A 148 12.44 21.85 -15.77
N GLU A 149 11.63 22.79 -15.33
CA GLU A 149 11.88 24.23 -15.50
C GLU A 149 13.17 24.67 -14.81
N LYS A 150 13.42 24.24 -13.57
CA LYS A 150 14.67 24.51 -12.83
C LYS A 150 15.92 23.99 -13.56
N LEU A 151 15.77 22.97 -14.40
CA LEU A 151 16.83 22.42 -15.24
C LEU A 151 16.92 23.08 -16.63
N GLY A 152 16.08 24.07 -16.93
CA GLY A 152 16.11 24.82 -18.19
C GLY A 152 15.26 24.21 -19.30
N PHE A 153 14.40 23.23 -19.01
CA PHE A 153 13.40 22.72 -19.94
C PHE A 153 12.16 23.64 -19.92
N SER A 154 11.43 23.71 -21.03
CA SER A 154 10.25 24.56 -21.21
C SER A 154 9.08 23.78 -21.85
N ASP A 155 8.03 24.50 -22.21
CA ASP A 155 6.91 23.98 -22.99
C ASP A 155 6.14 22.82 -22.34
N GLY A 156 6.02 22.85 -21.00
CA GLY A 156 5.28 21.84 -20.25
C GLY A 156 6.05 20.52 -20.10
N ALA A 157 7.36 20.54 -20.31
CA ALA A 157 8.21 19.39 -19.97
C ALA A 157 8.06 19.03 -18.48
N ALA A 158 7.96 17.76 -18.17
CA ALA A 158 7.86 17.27 -16.81
C ALA A 158 8.96 16.22 -16.55
N LEU A 159 9.68 16.38 -15.45
CA LEU A 159 10.73 15.44 -15.04
C LEU A 159 10.42 14.90 -13.66
N TYR A 160 9.95 13.66 -13.60
CA TYR A 160 9.82 12.96 -12.34
C TYR A 160 11.21 12.54 -11.81
N PRO A 161 11.52 12.81 -10.55
CA PRO A 161 12.78 12.36 -9.98
C PRO A 161 12.81 10.82 -9.88
N MET A 162 14.02 10.26 -9.87
CA MET A 162 14.18 8.81 -9.64
C MET A 162 13.59 8.39 -8.29
N VAL A 163 13.69 9.27 -7.28
CA VAL A 163 13.19 9.06 -5.92
C VAL A 163 12.19 10.15 -5.60
N THR A 164 11.00 9.75 -5.15
CA THR A 164 9.96 10.67 -4.66
C THR A 164 9.71 10.36 -3.18
N MET A 165 9.70 11.40 -2.35
CA MET A 165 9.30 11.35 -0.94
C MET A 165 8.12 12.30 -0.76
N ASN A 166 7.09 11.87 -0.04
CA ASN A 166 5.95 12.70 0.36
C ASN A 166 6.31 13.59 1.57
#